data_a37013c9c917d209118932d820ef39f8
#
_entry.id   a37013c9c917d209118932d820ef39f8
#
_cell.length_a   1.000
_cell.length_b   1.000
_cell.length_c   1.000
_cell.angle_alpha   90.00
_cell.angle_beta   90.00
_cell.angle_gamma   90.00
#
_symmetry.space_group_name_H-M   'P 1'
#
loop_
_entity.id
_entity.type
_entity.pdbx_description
1 polymer ?
#
loop_
_entity_poly.entity_id
_entity_poly.type
_entity_poly.pdbx_seq_one_letter_code
_entity_poly.pdbx_strand_id
1 'polypeptide(L)'
;MTGHETVPSLGLRRHYPVAPEIVFHAFTDAEWLERWFCPSPDVTMSVSVLEVRVGGGYRFVFRFPEGRVAVVVGEFRAVAPPRQLAFTWSWEPPDPHAGLETLVTVDFRPVGGGTELSLTHALLPTEPIRHMHESGWSATLDRLLGLLSDETDSFRAGKNEP
;
A
#
# COMPACT_ATOMS: atom_id res chain seq x y z
N MET A 1 3.79 35.85 0.23
CA MET A 1 3.52 35.04 0.19
C MET A 1 3.15 34.30 0.97
N THR A 2 2.93 33.95 1.10
CA THR A 2 2.21 33.43 1.89
C THR A 2 2.63 32.13 2.23
N GLY A 3 2.85 31.77 3.28
CA GLY A 3 3.30 30.55 3.75
C GLY A 3 2.44 29.38 3.41
N HIS A 4 1.89 29.44 2.22
CA HIS A 4 1.04 28.34 1.82
C HIS A 4 1.74 27.33 0.97
N GLU A 5 3.04 27.23 1.10
CA GLU A 5 3.72 26.16 0.45
C GLU A 5 3.30 24.88 1.10
N THR A 6 2.40 24.15 0.46
CA THR A 6 2.06 22.82 0.92
C THR A 6 3.18 21.88 0.51
N VAL A 7 3.63 21.08 1.46
CA VAL A 7 4.55 19.98 1.14
C VAL A 7 3.83 19.06 0.15
N PRO A 8 4.47 18.69 -0.96
CA PRO A 8 3.78 17.86 -1.95
C PRO A 8 3.20 16.59 -1.35
N SER A 9 2.03 16.24 -1.84
CA SER A 9 1.40 14.99 -1.49
C SER A 9 0.81 14.38 -2.74
N LEU A 10 0.51 13.09 -2.70
CA LEU A 10 -0.17 12.44 -3.79
C LEU A 10 -1.47 11.82 -3.28
N GLY A 11 -2.44 11.69 -4.16
CA GLY A 11 -3.69 11.04 -3.85
C GLY A 11 -4.10 10.15 -5.00
N LEU A 12 -4.50 8.93 -4.69
CA LEU A 12 -4.95 7.97 -5.69
C LEU A 12 -6.26 7.36 -5.21
N ARG A 13 -7.15 7.06 -6.16
CA ARG A 13 -8.38 6.34 -5.90
C ARG A 13 -8.46 5.12 -6.77
N ARG A 14 -9.00 4.04 -6.19
CA ARG A 14 -9.24 2.80 -6.92
C ARG A 14 -10.55 2.20 -6.45
N HIS A 15 -11.22 1.49 -7.35
CA HIS A 15 -12.42 0.74 -7.01
C HIS A 15 -12.13 -0.74 -7.12
N TYR A 16 -12.43 -1.48 -6.06
CA TYR A 16 -12.21 -2.92 -6.01
C TYR A 16 -13.55 -3.64 -5.88
N PRO A 17 -13.72 -4.79 -6.57
CA PRO A 17 -15.02 -5.47 -6.64
C PRO A 17 -15.30 -6.40 -5.44
N VAL A 18 -14.72 -6.10 -4.28
CA VAL A 18 -14.92 -6.90 -3.07
C VAL A 18 -15.15 -5.96 -1.89
N ALA A 19 -15.70 -6.51 -0.80
CA ALA A 19 -16.05 -5.73 0.38
C ALA A 19 -14.81 -5.13 1.06
N PRO A 20 -14.97 -4.01 1.81
CA PRO A 20 -13.85 -3.37 2.51
C PRO A 20 -13.07 -4.30 3.43
N GLU A 21 -13.74 -5.26 4.07
CA GLU A 21 -13.06 -6.22 4.93
C GLU A 21 -12.01 -7.03 4.19
N ILE A 22 -12.28 -7.36 2.92
CA ILE A 22 -11.35 -8.13 2.11
C ILE A 22 -10.18 -7.25 1.67
N VAL A 23 -10.45 -6.03 1.26
CA VAL A 23 -9.39 -5.10 0.86
C VAL A 23 -8.50 -4.77 2.06
N PHE A 24 -9.12 -4.55 3.21
CA PHE A 24 -8.38 -4.30 4.45
C PHE A 24 -7.47 -5.48 4.80
N HIS A 25 -8.00 -6.70 4.66
CA HIS A 25 -7.22 -7.91 4.90
C HIS A 25 -5.99 -7.97 3.98
N ALA A 26 -6.17 -7.60 2.70
CA ALA A 26 -5.07 -7.59 1.75
C ALA A 26 -3.93 -6.65 2.18
N PHE A 27 -4.24 -5.60 2.93
CA PHE A 27 -3.25 -4.64 3.42
C PHE A 27 -2.64 -5.04 4.76
N THR A 28 -3.19 -6.03 5.44
CA THR A 28 -2.80 -6.32 6.82
C THR A 28 -2.38 -7.77 7.06
N ASP A 29 -2.36 -8.58 6.02
CA ASP A 29 -1.93 -9.97 6.11
C ASP A 29 -0.63 -10.14 5.33
N ALA A 30 0.38 -10.75 5.97
CA ALA A 30 1.71 -10.85 5.38
C ALA A 30 1.71 -11.66 4.08
N GLU A 31 1.01 -12.80 4.05
CA GLU A 31 0.98 -13.63 2.84
C GLU A 31 0.33 -12.90 1.67
N TRP A 32 -0.76 -12.18 1.93
CA TRP A 32 -1.43 -11.40 0.89
C TRP A 32 -0.53 -10.27 0.40
N LEU A 33 0.09 -9.52 1.32
CA LEU A 33 0.99 -8.42 0.95
C LEU A 33 2.11 -8.91 0.04
N GLU A 34 2.68 -10.07 0.32
CA GLU A 34 3.76 -10.61 -0.51
C GLU A 34 3.31 -10.95 -1.92
N ARG A 35 2.02 -11.10 -2.15
CA ARG A 35 1.48 -11.41 -3.47
C ARG A 35 1.23 -10.19 -4.34
N TRP A 36 0.98 -9.03 -3.76
CA TRP A 36 0.62 -7.87 -4.58
C TRP A 36 1.41 -6.60 -4.29
N PHE A 37 2.02 -6.47 -3.13
CA PHE A 37 2.60 -5.20 -2.70
C PHE A 37 3.99 -4.99 -3.31
N CYS A 38 4.02 -4.72 -4.61
CA CYS A 38 5.24 -4.39 -5.34
C CYS A 38 4.84 -3.74 -6.68
N PRO A 39 5.73 -2.94 -7.27
CA PRO A 39 5.35 -2.16 -8.46
C PRO A 39 5.38 -2.94 -9.76
N SER A 40 5.92 -4.16 -9.76
CA SER A 40 6.14 -4.91 -11.00
C SER A 40 6.20 -6.39 -10.70
N PRO A 41 5.78 -7.28 -11.64
CA PRO A 41 5.90 -8.72 -11.43
C PRO A 41 7.34 -9.22 -11.32
N ASP A 42 8.32 -8.42 -11.77
CA ASP A 42 9.72 -8.81 -11.67
C ASP A 42 10.34 -8.51 -10.31
N VAL A 43 9.62 -7.78 -9.46
CA VAL A 43 10.08 -7.42 -8.13
C VAL A 43 9.43 -8.37 -7.13
N THR A 44 10.23 -8.95 -6.23
CA THR A 44 9.67 -9.74 -5.14
C THR A 44 9.68 -8.92 -3.85
N MET A 45 8.70 -9.17 -2.99
CA MET A 45 8.60 -8.47 -1.72
C MET A 45 8.44 -9.50 -0.61
N SER A 46 9.20 -9.31 0.47
CA SER A 46 9.10 -10.14 1.65
C SER A 46 8.72 -9.26 2.85
N VAL A 47 7.81 -9.76 3.67
CA VAL A 47 7.41 -9.09 4.91
C VAL A 47 8.33 -9.56 6.03
N SER A 48 9.18 -8.67 6.52
CA SER A 48 10.12 -8.98 7.59
C SER A 48 9.51 -8.74 8.97
N VAL A 49 8.70 -7.70 9.10
CA VAL A 49 7.98 -7.35 10.33
C VAL A 49 6.59 -6.88 9.96
N LEU A 50 5.59 -7.29 10.71
CA LEU A 50 4.24 -6.77 10.53
C LEU A 50 3.47 -6.90 11.85
N GLU A 51 3.28 -5.77 12.51
CA GLU A 51 2.51 -5.69 13.76
C GLU A 51 1.39 -4.70 13.56
N VAL A 52 0.22 -5.20 13.17
CA VAL A 52 -0.91 -4.35 12.79
C VAL A 52 -1.66 -3.87 14.03
N ARG A 53 -1.13 -2.82 14.64
CA ARG A 53 -1.71 -2.13 15.78
C ARG A 53 -1.09 -0.75 15.86
N VAL A 54 -1.78 0.20 16.44
CA VAL A 54 -1.20 1.53 16.64
C VAL A 54 0.10 1.40 17.45
N GLY A 55 1.17 1.97 16.92
CA GLY A 55 2.51 1.84 17.50
C GLY A 55 3.27 0.61 17.04
N GLY A 56 2.62 -0.32 16.34
CA GLY A 56 3.30 -1.50 15.80
C GLY A 56 4.08 -1.13 14.55
N GLY A 57 5.13 -1.91 14.26
CA GLY A 57 6.01 -1.64 13.14
C GLY A 57 5.77 -2.55 11.96
N TYR A 58 6.30 -2.14 10.82
CA TYR A 58 6.35 -3.00 9.65
C TYR A 58 7.69 -2.81 8.93
N ARG A 59 8.09 -3.82 8.19
CA ARG A 59 9.31 -3.78 7.39
C ARG A 59 9.14 -4.67 6.18
N PHE A 60 9.22 -4.05 4.98
CA PHE A 60 9.04 -4.74 3.70
C PHE A 60 10.33 -4.67 2.90
N VAL A 61 10.79 -5.83 2.41
CA VAL A 61 12.04 -5.95 1.66
C VAL A 61 11.71 -6.21 0.20
N PHE A 62 12.10 -5.29 -0.68
CA PHE A 62 11.90 -5.42 -2.13
C PHE A 62 13.20 -5.84 -2.78
N ARG A 63 13.13 -6.87 -3.63
CA ARG A 63 14.29 -7.36 -4.37
C ARG A 63 14.03 -7.22 -5.86
N PHE A 64 14.91 -6.52 -6.52
CA PHE A 64 14.79 -6.19 -7.94
C PHE A 64 15.63 -7.16 -8.79
N PRO A 65 15.26 -7.36 -10.09
CA PRO A 65 15.95 -8.35 -10.94
C PRO A 65 17.46 -8.12 -11.08
N GLU A 66 17.88 -6.84 -11.04
CA GLU A 66 19.29 -6.49 -11.18
C GLU A 66 20.11 -6.70 -9.88
N GLY A 67 19.45 -7.17 -8.82
CA GLY A 67 20.12 -7.44 -7.56
C GLY A 67 19.98 -6.34 -6.52
N ARG A 68 19.40 -5.20 -6.88
CA ARG A 68 19.17 -4.11 -5.93
C ARG A 68 18.13 -4.53 -4.89
N VAL A 69 18.33 -4.09 -3.66
CA VAL A 69 17.40 -4.32 -2.57
C VAL A 69 16.99 -2.98 -1.99
N ALA A 70 15.69 -2.78 -1.82
CA ALA A 70 15.16 -1.58 -1.16
C ALA A 70 14.27 -2.03 -0.02
N VAL A 71 14.36 -1.35 1.12
CA VAL A 71 13.60 -1.70 2.32
C VAL A 71 12.83 -0.50 2.78
N VAL A 72 11.52 -0.68 2.98
CA VAL A 72 10.68 0.35 3.57
C VAL A 72 10.26 -0.08 4.97
N VAL A 73 10.27 0.87 5.89
CA VAL A 73 9.89 0.64 7.28
C VAL A 73 8.91 1.72 7.72
N GLY A 74 8.15 1.40 8.75
CA GLY A 74 7.25 2.39 9.32
C GLY A 74 6.56 1.87 10.57
N GLU A 75 5.67 2.72 11.06
CA GLU A 75 4.90 2.48 12.28
C GLU A 75 3.44 2.81 11.97
N PHE A 76 2.52 1.98 12.44
CA PHE A 76 1.10 2.25 12.28
C PHE A 76 0.67 3.37 13.20
N ARG A 77 -0.01 4.37 12.65
CA ARG A 77 -0.54 5.52 13.36
C ARG A 77 -2.04 5.43 13.58
N ALA A 78 -2.74 4.71 12.70
CA ALA A 78 -4.17 4.45 12.84
C ALA A 78 -4.47 3.07 12.29
N VAL A 79 -5.28 2.30 13.02
CA VAL A 79 -5.74 0.98 12.59
C VAL A 79 -7.22 0.91 12.97
N ALA A 80 -8.09 1.14 12.00
CA ALA A 80 -9.54 1.16 12.22
C ALA A 80 -10.22 0.23 11.21
N PRO A 81 -10.21 -1.10 11.50
CA PRO A 81 -10.81 -2.06 10.56
C PRO A 81 -12.31 -1.85 10.40
N PRO A 82 -12.84 -1.99 9.21
CA PRO A 82 -12.16 -2.12 7.93
C PRO A 82 -12.08 -0.78 7.16
N ARG A 83 -12.01 0.34 7.87
CA ARG A 83 -12.20 1.68 7.31
C ARG A 83 -10.94 2.45 7.01
N GLN A 84 -9.91 2.29 7.83
CA GLN A 84 -8.74 3.16 7.67
C GLN A 84 -7.47 2.52 8.22
N LEU A 85 -6.38 2.77 7.52
CA LEU A 85 -5.02 2.55 7.98
C LEU A 85 -4.24 3.84 7.79
N ALA A 86 -3.35 4.14 8.73
CA ALA A 86 -2.35 5.18 8.51
C ALA A 86 -1.03 4.66 9.04
N PHE A 87 0.03 4.91 8.30
CA PHE A 87 1.35 4.42 8.68
C PHE A 87 2.44 5.32 8.13
N THR A 88 3.54 5.42 8.86
CA THR A 88 4.70 6.16 8.37
C THR A 88 5.41 5.34 7.31
N TRP A 89 6.21 6.02 6.49
CA TRP A 89 6.88 5.41 5.35
C TRP A 89 8.27 6.01 5.23
N SER A 90 9.28 5.17 5.33
CA SER A 90 10.66 5.62 5.29
C SER A 90 11.53 4.53 4.69
N TRP A 91 12.43 4.92 3.80
CA TRP A 91 13.36 3.96 3.18
C TRP A 91 14.60 3.80 4.07
N GLU A 92 15.10 2.57 4.15
CA GLU A 92 16.32 2.31 4.90
C GLU A 92 17.57 2.62 4.06
N PRO A 93 18.69 3.01 4.71
CA PRO A 93 19.96 3.13 3.98
C PRO A 93 20.32 1.81 3.30
N PRO A 94 20.97 1.81 2.14
CA PRO A 94 21.58 2.95 1.46
C PRO A 94 20.70 3.66 0.44
N ASP A 95 19.39 3.55 0.56
CA ASP A 95 18.48 4.20 -0.38
C ASP A 95 18.73 5.71 -0.38
N PRO A 96 18.73 6.37 -1.58
CA PRO A 96 18.97 7.82 -1.63
C PRO A 96 17.94 8.66 -0.87
N HIS A 97 16.77 8.08 -0.60
CA HIS A 97 15.73 8.79 0.16
C HIS A 97 15.67 8.36 1.62
N ALA A 98 16.69 7.64 2.10
CA ALA A 98 16.73 7.21 3.50
C ALA A 98 16.66 8.40 4.45
N GLY A 99 15.96 8.22 5.56
CA GLY A 99 15.82 9.26 6.58
C GLY A 99 14.63 10.19 6.38
N LEU A 100 13.92 10.09 5.25
CA LEU A 100 12.72 10.89 5.03
C LEU A 100 11.51 10.12 5.55
N GLU A 101 10.95 10.56 6.66
CA GLU A 101 9.72 9.95 7.17
C GLU A 101 8.52 10.66 6.56
N THR A 102 7.68 9.89 5.88
CA THR A 102 6.48 10.38 5.23
C THR A 102 5.27 9.64 5.81
N LEU A 103 4.07 10.00 5.41
CA LEU A 103 2.86 9.45 6.00
C LEU A 103 1.89 8.98 4.92
N VAL A 104 1.45 7.74 5.03
CA VAL A 104 0.45 7.16 4.12
C VAL A 104 -0.84 6.94 4.89
N THR A 105 -1.95 7.37 4.31
CA THR A 105 -3.28 7.11 4.85
C THR A 105 -4.11 6.41 3.77
N VAL A 106 -4.75 5.32 4.15
CA VAL A 106 -5.59 4.54 3.24
C VAL A 106 -6.99 4.47 3.84
N ASP A 107 -7.97 4.93 3.08
CA ASP A 107 -9.37 4.87 3.47
C ASP A 107 -10.10 3.86 2.60
N PHE A 108 -10.93 3.03 3.22
CA PHE A 108 -11.67 1.96 2.57
C PHE A 108 -13.16 2.25 2.75
N ARG A 109 -13.83 2.64 1.68
CA ARG A 109 -15.25 3.03 1.75
C ARG A 109 -16.10 2.04 0.97
N PRO A 110 -17.18 1.50 1.57
CA PRO A 110 -18.06 0.62 0.82
C PRO A 110 -18.85 1.40 -0.24
N VAL A 111 -18.86 0.90 -1.46
CA VAL A 111 -19.56 1.52 -2.58
C VAL A 111 -20.12 0.42 -3.48
N GLY A 112 -21.45 0.31 -3.56
CA GLY A 112 -22.09 -0.57 -4.53
C GLY A 112 -21.65 -2.03 -4.47
N GLY A 113 -21.44 -2.57 -3.27
CA GLY A 113 -21.01 -3.96 -3.12
C GLY A 113 -19.50 -4.16 -3.21
N GLY A 114 -18.77 -3.11 -3.55
CA GLY A 114 -17.31 -3.13 -3.60
C GLY A 114 -16.74 -2.10 -2.66
N THR A 115 -15.51 -1.70 -2.94
CA THR A 115 -14.77 -0.76 -2.11
C THR A 115 -14.16 0.34 -2.96
N GLU A 116 -14.36 1.60 -2.53
CA GLU A 116 -13.56 2.70 -3.04
C GLU A 116 -12.41 2.92 -2.07
N LEU A 117 -11.20 2.73 -2.57
CA LEU A 117 -9.98 2.94 -1.79
C LEU A 117 -9.42 4.31 -2.15
N SER A 118 -9.12 5.10 -1.13
CA SER A 118 -8.43 6.39 -1.31
C SER A 118 -7.12 6.31 -0.57
N LEU A 119 -6.02 6.54 -1.27
CA LEU A 119 -4.68 6.52 -0.68
C LEU A 119 -4.07 7.91 -0.79
N THR A 120 -3.59 8.43 0.32
CA THR A 120 -2.87 9.70 0.36
C THR A 120 -1.49 9.45 0.91
N HIS A 121 -0.46 9.92 0.23
CA HIS A 121 0.92 9.86 0.71
C HIS A 121 1.41 11.29 0.85
N ALA A 122 1.57 11.73 2.09
CA ALA A 122 1.86 13.11 2.44
C ALA A 122 3.30 13.27 2.90
N LEU A 123 3.72 14.53 3.01
CA LEU A 123 5.04 14.92 3.53
C LEU A 123 6.18 14.54 2.59
N LEU A 124 5.89 14.42 1.31
CA LEU A 124 6.90 14.17 0.28
C LEU A 124 7.59 15.52 -0.02
N PRO A 125 8.91 15.60 0.11
CA PRO A 125 9.57 16.92 0.14
C PRO A 125 9.68 17.62 -1.21
N THR A 126 9.66 16.89 -2.33
CA THR A 126 9.83 17.50 -3.66
C THR A 126 8.92 16.84 -4.67
N GLU A 127 8.70 17.53 -5.79
CA GLU A 127 7.91 16.98 -6.89
C GLU A 127 8.51 15.71 -7.51
N PRO A 128 9.83 15.61 -7.74
CA PRO A 128 10.38 14.36 -8.25
C PRO A 128 10.15 13.18 -7.31
N ILE A 129 10.27 13.38 -6.00
CA ILE A 129 10.02 12.32 -5.01
C ILE A 129 8.55 11.96 -4.99
N ARG A 130 7.66 12.97 -5.04
CA ARG A 130 6.22 12.73 -5.12
C ARG A 130 5.87 11.90 -6.36
N HIS A 131 6.40 12.28 -7.50
CA HIS A 131 6.12 11.58 -8.76
C HIS A 131 6.61 10.13 -8.74
N MET A 132 7.79 9.89 -8.17
CA MET A 132 8.32 8.54 -8.03
C MET A 132 7.38 7.67 -7.21
N HIS A 133 6.90 8.19 -6.07
CA HIS A 133 5.99 7.43 -5.22
C HIS A 133 4.63 7.24 -5.87
N GLU A 134 4.14 8.25 -6.60
CA GLU A 134 2.87 8.13 -7.30
C GLU A 134 2.91 7.01 -8.33
N SER A 135 3.98 6.95 -9.12
CA SER A 135 4.14 5.88 -10.11
C SER A 135 4.20 4.51 -9.46
N GLY A 136 4.94 4.38 -8.38
CA GLY A 136 5.05 3.11 -7.65
C GLY A 136 3.72 2.69 -7.05
N TRP A 137 3.02 3.60 -6.39
CA TRP A 137 1.71 3.29 -5.80
C TRP A 137 0.68 2.92 -6.87
N SER A 138 0.66 3.67 -7.99
CA SER A 138 -0.30 3.40 -9.06
C SER A 138 -0.14 1.97 -9.58
N ALA A 139 1.08 1.56 -9.87
CA ALA A 139 1.36 0.21 -10.34
C ALA A 139 1.02 -0.84 -9.29
N THR A 140 1.35 -0.56 -8.02
CA THR A 140 1.09 -1.49 -6.92
C THR A 140 -0.40 -1.69 -6.69
N LEU A 141 -1.18 -0.60 -6.70
CA LEU A 141 -2.63 -0.69 -6.52
C LEU A 141 -3.31 -1.42 -7.67
N ASP A 142 -2.77 -1.30 -8.88
CA ASP A 142 -3.29 -2.05 -10.03
C ASP A 142 -3.03 -3.55 -9.88
N ARG A 143 -1.91 -3.94 -9.29
CA ARG A 143 -1.64 -5.35 -9.00
C ARG A 143 -2.63 -5.90 -7.96
N LEU A 144 -3.01 -5.09 -6.99
CA LEU A 144 -4.03 -5.49 -6.02
C LEU A 144 -5.35 -5.79 -6.72
N LEU A 145 -5.73 -5.00 -7.72
CA LEU A 145 -6.95 -5.25 -8.46
C LEU A 145 -6.91 -6.64 -9.12
N GLY A 146 -5.79 -7.02 -9.71
CA GLY A 146 -5.62 -8.34 -10.30
C GLY A 146 -5.80 -9.45 -9.28
N LEU A 147 -5.16 -9.32 -8.12
CA LEU A 147 -5.29 -10.31 -7.06
C LEU A 147 -6.73 -10.43 -6.57
N LEU A 148 -7.39 -9.32 -6.32
CA LEU A 148 -8.75 -9.33 -5.78
C LEU A 148 -9.76 -9.85 -6.80
N SER A 149 -9.55 -9.61 -8.08
CA SER A 149 -10.39 -10.16 -9.14
C SER A 149 -10.26 -11.67 -9.20
N ASP A 150 -9.04 -12.20 -9.09
CA ASP A 150 -8.80 -13.64 -9.07
C ASP A 150 -9.44 -14.29 -7.84
N GLU A 151 -9.34 -13.67 -6.68
CA GLU A 151 -9.95 -14.19 -5.47
C GLU A 151 -11.47 -14.21 -5.58
N THR A 152 -12.08 -13.19 -6.20
CA THR A 152 -13.51 -13.15 -6.43
C THR A 152 -13.94 -14.31 -7.32
N ASP A 153 -13.21 -14.57 -8.39
CA ASP A 153 -13.51 -15.66 -9.30
C ASP A 153 -13.37 -17.01 -8.61
N SER A 154 -12.31 -17.19 -7.83
CA SER A 154 -12.12 -18.42 -7.05
C SER A 154 -13.26 -18.64 -6.08
N PHE A 155 -13.70 -17.58 -5.40
CA PHE A 155 -14.78 -17.66 -4.46
C PHE A 155 -16.10 -18.05 -5.15
N ARG A 156 -16.37 -17.44 -6.31
CA ARG A 156 -17.57 -17.78 -7.10
C ARG A 156 -17.55 -19.23 -7.56
N ALA A 157 -16.40 -19.68 -8.04
CA ALA A 157 -16.26 -21.08 -8.48
C ALA A 157 -16.52 -22.04 -7.33
N GLY A 158 -15.98 -21.74 -6.14
CA GLY A 158 -16.24 -22.57 -4.97
C GLY A 158 -17.70 -22.61 -4.57
N LYS A 159 -18.42 -21.50 -4.72
CA LYS A 159 -19.84 -21.45 -4.39
C LYS A 159 -20.70 -22.24 -5.36
N ASN A 160 -20.25 -22.43 -6.57
CA ASN A 160 -21.02 -23.13 -7.60
C ASN A 160 -20.74 -24.62 -7.66
N GLU A 161 -19.89 -25.12 -6.82
CA GLU A 161 -19.64 -26.55 -6.75
C GLU A 161 -20.78 -27.25 -6.01
N PRO A 162 -21.29 -28.35 -6.54
CA PRO A 162 -22.38 -29.08 -5.89
C PRO A 162 -21.97 -29.72 -4.58
#